data_dff26e7c82e343823e363ad9592063af
#
_entry.id   dff26e7c82e343823e363ad9592063af
#
_cell.length_a   1.000
_cell.length_b   1.000
_cell.length_c   1.000
_cell.angle_alpha   90.00
_cell.angle_beta   90.00
_cell.angle_gamma   90.00
#
_symmetry.space_group_name_H-M   'P 1'
#
loop_
_entity.id
_entity.type
_entity.pdbx_description
1 polymer ?
#
loop_
_entity_poly.entity_id
_entity_poly.type
_entity_poly.pdbx_seq_one_letter_code
_entity_poly.pdbx_strand_id
1 'polypeptide(L)'
;IQTIRFGDRITVQLQPLPEPYRELAVPRFILQPLFENAYNHGVEKMENGLIQLRFKMQPEFLNIYVENNGSCPDAELEKLTQYLNSTDRKAECTALKNVKLRMQMQGGDLQVSHGTLGGFGVSLRLPLHPAHSLNTEQQNGQPQKEETNHADTVACG
;
A
#
# COMPACT_ATOMS: atom_id res chain seq x y z
N ILE A 1 -17.67 -10.72 -4.13
CA ILE A 1 -16.31 -11.29 -4.22
C ILE A 1 -16.04 -11.60 -5.68
N GLN A 2 -14.97 -11.06 -6.22
CA GLN A 2 -14.48 -11.43 -7.54
C GLN A 2 -13.52 -12.60 -7.40
N THR A 3 -13.61 -13.59 -8.28
CA THR A 3 -12.73 -14.76 -8.28
C THR A 3 -11.95 -14.79 -9.58
N ILE A 4 -10.63 -14.85 -9.47
CA ILE A 4 -9.71 -14.96 -10.60
C ILE A 4 -8.96 -16.28 -10.46
N ARG A 5 -8.84 -17.04 -11.56
CA ARG A 5 -8.06 -18.29 -11.59
C ARG A 5 -6.72 -18.07 -12.28
N PHE A 6 -5.66 -18.54 -11.65
CA PHE A 6 -4.33 -18.61 -12.25
C PHE A 6 -4.02 -20.06 -12.60
N GLY A 7 -4.28 -20.40 -13.87
CA GLY A 7 -4.30 -21.79 -14.30
C GLY A 7 -5.41 -22.57 -13.60
N ASP A 8 -5.24 -23.90 -13.53
CA ASP A 8 -6.24 -24.78 -12.91
C ASP A 8 -6.02 -24.97 -11.40
N ARG A 9 -4.89 -24.51 -10.86
CA ARG A 9 -4.44 -24.83 -9.51
C ARG A 9 -4.65 -23.73 -8.49
N ILE A 10 -4.65 -22.45 -8.89
CA ILE A 10 -4.66 -21.34 -7.95
C ILE A 10 -5.86 -20.43 -8.17
N THR A 11 -6.57 -20.17 -7.09
CA THR A 11 -7.72 -19.27 -7.05
C THR A 11 -7.36 -18.02 -6.24
N VAL A 12 -7.69 -16.84 -6.77
CA VAL A 12 -7.59 -15.58 -6.05
C VAL A 12 -9.00 -15.02 -5.84
N GLN A 13 -9.35 -14.78 -4.59
CA GLN A 13 -10.59 -14.14 -4.19
C GLN A 13 -10.35 -12.69 -3.80
N LEU A 14 -11.01 -11.78 -4.50
CA LEU A 14 -10.89 -10.35 -4.26
C LEU A 14 -12.20 -9.82 -3.69
N GLN A 15 -12.16 -9.26 -2.50
CA GLN A 15 -13.25 -8.44 -2.00
C GLN A 15 -13.20 -7.08 -2.69
N PRO A 16 -14.28 -6.59 -3.32
CA PRO A 16 -14.29 -5.25 -3.90
C PRO A 16 -14.16 -4.20 -2.80
N LEU A 17 -13.41 -3.14 -3.09
CA LEU A 17 -13.35 -1.98 -2.21
C LEU A 17 -14.73 -1.29 -2.22
N PRO A 18 -15.30 -0.93 -1.04
CA PRO A 18 -16.58 -0.22 -0.98
C PRO A 18 -16.53 1.11 -1.73
N GLU A 19 -17.68 1.49 -2.36
CA GLU A 19 -17.79 2.67 -3.24
C GLU A 19 -17.18 3.93 -2.66
N PRO A 20 -17.41 4.49 -1.55
CA PRO A 20 -16.85 5.79 -1.18
C PRO A 20 -15.31 5.83 -1.15
N TYR A 21 -14.67 4.65 -1.22
CA TYR A 21 -13.22 4.51 -1.01
C TYR A 21 -12.44 4.14 -2.27
N ARG A 22 -13.10 4.04 -3.43
CA ARG A 22 -12.43 3.72 -4.69
C ARG A 22 -11.41 4.78 -5.12
N GLU A 23 -11.61 6.01 -4.70
CA GLU A 23 -10.74 7.14 -5.01
C GLU A 23 -9.62 7.35 -3.96
N LEU A 24 -9.51 6.46 -2.97
CA LEU A 24 -8.42 6.56 -2.01
C LEU A 24 -7.08 6.42 -2.72
N ALA A 25 -6.21 7.38 -2.47
CA ALA A 25 -4.82 7.30 -2.92
C ALA A 25 -4.09 6.20 -2.14
N VAL A 26 -4.07 5.00 -2.69
CA VAL A 26 -3.23 3.91 -2.18
C VAL A 26 -1.85 4.04 -2.84
N PRO A 27 -0.75 4.01 -2.08
CA PRO A 27 0.58 4.07 -2.66
C PRO A 27 0.76 2.99 -3.72
N ARG A 28 1.29 3.39 -4.88
CA ARG A 28 1.48 2.47 -6.01
C ARG A 28 2.36 1.29 -5.61
N PHE A 29 2.07 0.12 -6.14
CA PHE A 29 2.86 -1.11 -5.97
C PHE A 29 2.93 -1.67 -4.54
N ILE A 30 1.96 -1.38 -3.67
CA ILE A 30 1.89 -2.00 -2.34
C ILE A 30 1.35 -3.43 -2.42
N LEU A 31 0.30 -3.64 -3.18
CA LEU A 31 -0.40 -4.93 -3.22
C LEU A 31 0.42 -6.01 -3.95
N GLN A 32 1.15 -5.64 -4.99
CA GLN A 32 1.93 -6.60 -5.78
C GLN A 32 2.89 -7.42 -4.92
N PRO A 33 3.77 -6.84 -4.08
CA PRO A 33 4.66 -7.62 -3.22
C PRO A 33 3.93 -8.54 -2.23
N LEU A 34 2.72 -8.17 -1.80
CA LEU A 34 1.94 -9.01 -0.92
C LEU A 34 1.41 -10.24 -1.65
N PHE A 35 0.90 -10.04 -2.88
CA PHE A 35 0.46 -11.16 -3.73
C PHE A 35 1.61 -12.07 -4.13
N GLU A 36 2.75 -11.50 -4.54
CA GLU A 36 3.95 -12.27 -4.87
C GLU A 36 4.42 -13.12 -3.67
N ASN A 37 4.41 -12.54 -2.47
CA ASN A 37 4.74 -13.29 -1.26
C ASN A 37 3.73 -14.42 -0.99
N ALA A 38 2.43 -14.14 -1.06
CA ALA A 38 1.39 -15.13 -0.85
C ALA A 38 1.46 -16.26 -1.88
N TYR A 39 1.82 -15.95 -3.12
CA TYR A 39 2.01 -16.93 -4.18
C TYR A 39 3.27 -17.77 -3.95
N ASN A 40 4.45 -17.14 -3.94
CA ASN A 40 5.75 -17.81 -3.94
C ASN A 40 6.00 -18.63 -2.66
N HIS A 41 5.56 -18.11 -1.51
CA HIS A 41 5.78 -18.74 -0.21
C HIS A 41 4.55 -19.47 0.35
N GLY A 42 3.39 -19.28 -0.26
CA GLY A 42 2.15 -19.90 0.19
C GLY A 42 1.66 -21.03 -0.71
N VAL A 43 1.36 -20.74 -1.96
CA VAL A 43 0.53 -21.61 -2.79
C VAL A 43 1.18 -22.11 -4.07
N GLU A 44 2.37 -21.65 -4.45
CA GLU A 44 3.03 -21.98 -5.73
C GLU A 44 3.05 -23.48 -6.05
N LYS A 45 3.29 -24.30 -5.03
CA LYS A 45 3.42 -25.77 -5.16
C LYS A 45 2.13 -26.53 -4.83
N MET A 46 1.04 -25.82 -4.59
CA MET A 46 -0.24 -26.43 -4.22
C MET A 46 -1.09 -26.76 -5.45
N GLU A 47 -1.86 -27.85 -5.37
CA GLU A 47 -2.87 -28.22 -6.38
C GLU A 47 -4.14 -27.37 -6.25
N ASN A 48 -4.49 -26.94 -5.04
CA ASN A 48 -5.68 -26.14 -4.73
C ASN A 48 -5.29 -24.91 -3.88
N GLY A 49 -4.42 -24.05 -4.43
CA GLY A 49 -4.00 -22.83 -3.78
C GLY A 49 -5.10 -21.78 -3.76
N LEU A 50 -5.28 -21.12 -2.63
CA LEU A 50 -6.20 -20.00 -2.44
C LEU A 50 -5.46 -18.80 -1.88
N ILE A 51 -5.60 -17.65 -2.53
CA ILE A 51 -5.17 -16.35 -2.01
C ILE A 51 -6.42 -15.48 -1.87
N GLN A 52 -6.59 -14.85 -0.74
CA GLN A 52 -7.73 -13.97 -0.46
C GLN A 52 -7.26 -12.57 -0.11
N LEU A 53 -7.85 -11.56 -0.77
CA LEU A 53 -7.70 -10.15 -0.46
C LEU A 53 -8.99 -9.63 0.18
N ARG A 54 -8.87 -9.02 1.36
CA ARG A 54 -9.99 -8.41 2.08
C ARG A 54 -9.64 -7.01 2.52
N PHE A 55 -10.68 -6.16 2.63
CA PHE A 55 -10.59 -4.78 3.11
C PHE A 55 -11.47 -4.61 4.34
N LYS A 56 -10.96 -3.87 5.34
CA LYS A 56 -11.73 -3.46 6.50
C LYS A 56 -11.53 -1.96 6.73
N MET A 57 -12.62 -1.22 6.58
CA MET A 57 -12.61 0.22 6.84
C MET A 57 -12.77 0.49 8.33
N GLN A 58 -12.03 1.49 8.79
CA GLN A 58 -12.15 2.12 10.11
C GLN A 58 -12.17 3.64 9.90
N PRO A 59 -12.64 4.46 10.87
CA PRO A 59 -12.77 5.90 10.66
C PRO A 59 -11.50 6.60 10.17
N GLU A 60 -10.34 6.15 10.62
CA GLU A 60 -9.04 6.77 10.32
C GLU A 60 -8.11 5.89 9.50
N PHE A 61 -8.47 4.62 9.26
CA PHE A 61 -7.59 3.64 8.64
C PHE A 61 -8.32 2.71 7.67
N LEU A 62 -7.66 2.37 6.59
CA LEU A 62 -7.97 1.22 5.75
C LEU A 62 -7.04 0.07 6.14
N ASN A 63 -7.61 -1.07 6.56
CA ASN A 63 -6.84 -2.28 6.74
C ASN A 63 -7.03 -3.19 5.51
N ILE A 64 -5.92 -3.66 4.98
CA ILE A 64 -5.86 -4.57 3.83
C ILE A 64 -5.25 -5.88 4.32
N TYR A 65 -5.94 -7.00 4.04
CA TYR A 65 -5.50 -8.34 4.43
C TYR A 65 -5.26 -9.17 3.17
N VAL A 66 -4.08 -9.75 3.04
CA VAL A 66 -3.77 -10.76 2.03
C VAL A 66 -3.41 -12.05 2.76
N GLU A 67 -4.17 -13.10 2.52
CA GLU A 67 -4.01 -14.39 3.18
C GLU A 67 -3.95 -15.51 2.15
N ASN A 68 -3.30 -16.61 2.48
CA ASN A 68 -3.29 -17.82 1.68
C ASN A 68 -3.64 -19.06 2.53
N ASN A 69 -3.95 -20.17 1.85
CA ASN A 69 -4.23 -21.45 2.49
C ASN A 69 -3.03 -22.41 2.50
N GLY A 70 -1.82 -21.88 2.33
CA GLY A 70 -0.60 -22.67 2.39
C GLY A 70 -0.22 -23.08 3.80
N SER A 71 1.05 -23.38 4.00
CA SER A 71 1.62 -23.68 5.31
C SER A 71 2.24 -22.44 5.92
N CYS A 72 2.09 -22.25 7.22
CA CYS A 72 2.71 -21.18 7.98
C CYS A 72 3.28 -21.75 9.29
N PRO A 73 4.45 -22.41 9.29
CA PRO A 73 5.10 -22.90 10.49
C PRO A 73 5.44 -21.75 11.45
N ASP A 74 5.21 -21.95 12.76
CA ASP A 74 5.49 -20.95 13.80
C ASP A 74 6.92 -20.40 13.72
N ALA A 75 7.90 -21.27 13.51
CA ALA A 75 9.30 -20.89 13.43
C ALA A 75 9.60 -19.98 12.21
N GLU A 76 8.93 -20.16 11.10
CA GLU A 76 9.06 -19.30 9.91
C GLU A 76 8.39 -17.95 10.13
N LEU A 77 7.19 -17.96 10.71
CA LEU A 77 6.47 -16.74 11.07
C LEU A 77 7.27 -15.89 12.05
N GLU A 78 7.84 -16.52 13.08
CA GLU A 78 8.68 -15.84 14.07
C GLU A 78 9.91 -15.20 13.45
N LYS A 79 10.65 -15.94 12.62
CA LYS A 79 11.82 -15.42 11.89
C LYS A 79 11.46 -14.23 11.01
N LEU A 80 10.36 -14.32 10.28
CA LEU A 80 9.91 -13.23 9.42
C LEU A 80 9.47 -12.01 10.24
N THR A 81 8.79 -12.22 11.35
CA THR A 81 8.38 -11.14 12.27
C THR A 81 9.58 -10.42 12.84
N GLN A 82 10.58 -11.16 13.33
CA GLN A 82 11.84 -10.59 13.83
C GLN A 82 12.59 -9.83 12.73
N TYR A 83 12.66 -10.40 11.54
CA TYR A 83 13.31 -9.77 10.39
C TYR A 83 12.61 -8.45 9.99
N LEU A 84 11.28 -8.43 9.89
CA LEU A 84 10.52 -7.23 9.54
C LEU A 84 10.64 -6.11 10.59
N ASN A 85 10.86 -6.46 11.84
CA ASN A 85 11.04 -5.51 12.94
C ASN A 85 12.52 -5.14 13.19
N SER A 86 13.47 -5.82 12.55
CA SER A 86 14.88 -5.51 12.70
C SER A 86 15.28 -4.19 12.04
N THR A 87 16.22 -3.49 12.64
CA THR A 87 16.84 -2.29 12.06
C THR A 87 18.05 -2.61 11.17
N ASP A 88 18.39 -3.88 11.02
CA ASP A 88 19.54 -4.31 10.24
C ASP A 88 19.30 -4.04 8.75
N ARG A 89 20.10 -3.12 8.20
CA ARG A 89 20.06 -2.74 6.77
C ARG A 89 20.89 -3.69 5.89
N LYS A 90 21.68 -4.58 6.47
CA LYS A 90 22.55 -5.51 5.72
C LYS A 90 21.83 -6.79 5.31
N ALA A 91 20.68 -7.11 5.94
CA ALA A 91 19.86 -8.20 5.46
C ALA A 91 19.26 -7.82 4.10
N GLU A 92 19.30 -8.73 3.14
CA GLU A 92 18.66 -8.55 1.83
C GLU A 92 17.23 -7.99 2.01
N CYS A 93 17.01 -6.79 1.49
CA CYS A 93 15.77 -6.07 1.73
C CYS A 93 14.65 -6.76 0.95
N THR A 94 13.87 -7.61 1.61
CA THR A 94 12.74 -8.26 0.97
C THR A 94 11.69 -7.23 0.56
N ALA A 95 10.89 -7.59 -0.45
CA ALA A 95 9.79 -6.74 -0.92
C ALA A 95 8.83 -6.35 0.22
N LEU A 96 8.53 -7.27 1.16
CA LEU A 96 7.69 -6.99 2.33
C LEU A 96 8.31 -5.97 3.29
N LYS A 97 9.62 -6.03 3.54
CA LYS A 97 10.30 -5.05 4.39
C LYS A 97 10.25 -3.66 3.78
N ASN A 98 10.41 -3.54 2.46
CA ASN A 98 10.27 -2.28 1.75
C ASN A 98 8.84 -1.73 1.88
N VAL A 99 7.82 -2.57 1.76
CA VAL A 99 6.43 -2.15 1.96
C VAL A 99 6.23 -1.67 3.39
N LYS A 100 6.71 -2.42 4.41
CA LYS A 100 6.61 -2.02 5.82
C LYS A 100 7.23 -0.64 6.06
N LEU A 101 8.45 -0.41 5.61
CA LEU A 101 9.13 0.87 5.77
C LEU A 101 8.34 2.02 5.11
N ARG A 102 7.82 1.81 3.89
CA ARG A 102 6.97 2.81 3.22
C ARG A 102 5.69 3.11 3.99
N MET A 103 5.07 2.08 4.57
CA MET A 103 3.87 2.27 5.39
C MET A 103 4.19 3.08 6.64
N GLN A 104 5.25 2.76 7.34
CA GLN A 104 5.68 3.46 8.55
C GLN A 104 5.97 4.95 8.28
N MET A 105 6.56 5.28 7.14
CA MET A 105 6.79 6.68 6.73
C MET A 105 5.49 7.47 6.53
N GLN A 106 4.36 6.80 6.31
CA GLN A 106 3.05 7.41 6.12
C GLN A 106 2.13 7.27 7.35
N GLY A 107 2.67 6.83 8.49
CA GLY A 107 1.89 6.61 9.70
C GLY A 107 1.08 5.30 9.70
N GLY A 108 1.33 4.42 8.74
CA GLY A 108 0.77 3.08 8.66
C GLY A 108 1.70 2.00 9.23
N ASP A 109 1.33 0.75 9.03
CA ASP A 109 2.18 -0.40 9.40
C ASP A 109 1.86 -1.63 8.56
N LEU A 110 2.78 -2.61 8.57
CA LEU A 110 2.63 -3.94 8.03
C LEU A 110 2.91 -4.97 9.13
N GLN A 111 2.01 -5.92 9.29
CA GLN A 111 2.16 -7.03 10.22
C GLN A 111 1.95 -8.36 9.49
N VAL A 112 2.56 -9.40 10.03
CA VAL A 112 2.43 -10.78 9.56
C VAL A 112 1.88 -11.65 10.67
N SER A 113 1.06 -12.64 10.32
CA SER A 113 0.40 -13.53 11.28
C SER A 113 0.00 -14.83 10.59
N HIS A 114 -0.48 -15.80 11.38
CA HIS A 114 -1.26 -16.88 10.81
C HIS A 114 -2.52 -16.32 10.14
N GLY A 115 -2.78 -16.75 8.92
CA GLY A 115 -4.01 -16.42 8.20
C GLY A 115 -5.19 -17.24 8.66
N THR A 116 -6.41 -16.73 8.50
CA THR A 116 -7.65 -17.46 8.82
C THR A 116 -7.91 -18.65 7.90
N LEU A 117 -7.21 -18.70 6.76
CA LEU A 117 -7.24 -19.82 5.81
C LEU A 117 -6.26 -20.95 6.17
N GLY A 118 -5.54 -20.84 7.27
CA GLY A 118 -4.56 -21.83 7.75
C GLY A 118 -3.14 -21.60 7.30
N GLY A 119 -2.91 -20.72 6.34
CA GLY A 119 -1.58 -20.34 5.85
C GLY A 119 -1.07 -19.04 6.45
N PHE A 120 -0.35 -18.30 5.63
CA PHE A 120 0.29 -17.04 6.00
C PHE A 120 -0.64 -15.85 5.72
N GLY A 121 -0.67 -14.89 6.64
CA GLY A 121 -1.42 -13.65 6.52
C GLY A 121 -0.53 -12.41 6.64
N VAL A 122 -0.77 -11.44 5.76
CA VAL A 122 -0.19 -10.09 5.83
C VAL A 122 -1.31 -9.09 6.01
N SER A 123 -1.19 -8.21 6.99
CA SER A 123 -2.09 -7.07 7.19
C SER A 123 -1.35 -5.76 7.00
N LEU A 124 -1.94 -4.89 6.19
CA LEU A 124 -1.52 -3.50 6.02
C LEU A 124 -2.53 -2.59 6.70
N ARG A 125 -2.02 -1.62 7.45
CA ARG A 125 -2.79 -0.52 8.02
C ARG A 125 -2.38 0.77 7.34
N LEU A 126 -3.32 1.39 6.61
CA LEU A 126 -3.13 2.64 5.89
C LEU A 126 -3.93 3.75 6.55
N PRO A 127 -3.32 4.87 6.96
CA PRO A 127 -4.08 6.01 7.44
C PRO A 127 -4.88 6.64 6.30
N LEU A 128 -6.13 6.99 6.60
CA LEU A 128 -7.00 7.72 5.70
C LEU A 128 -6.76 9.21 5.93
N HIS A 129 -5.95 9.84 5.08
CA HIS A 129 -5.86 11.30 5.10
C HIS A 129 -7.12 11.87 4.45
N PRO A 130 -7.84 12.81 5.10
CA PRO A 130 -8.94 13.49 4.43
C PRO A 130 -8.39 14.17 3.17
N ALA A 131 -9.05 13.97 2.03
CA ALA A 131 -8.65 14.43 0.70
C ALA A 131 -8.51 15.97 0.58
N HIS A 132 -8.66 16.73 1.65
CA HIS A 132 -8.68 18.19 1.66
C HIS A 132 -7.32 18.87 1.88
N SER A 133 -6.23 18.16 2.12
CA SER A 133 -4.93 18.81 2.37
C SER A 133 -4.03 18.95 1.14
N LEU A 134 -4.45 18.51 -0.05
CA LEU A 134 -3.59 18.58 -1.24
C LEU A 134 -3.88 19.73 -2.20
N ASN A 135 -4.89 20.59 -1.94
CA ASN A 135 -5.26 21.68 -2.85
C ASN A 135 -4.98 23.09 -2.33
N THR A 136 -4.27 23.29 -1.21
CA THR A 136 -4.08 24.65 -0.66
C THR A 136 -2.68 25.23 -0.93
N GLU A 137 -1.74 24.50 -1.53
CA GLU A 137 -0.37 25.02 -1.74
C GLU A 137 -0.01 25.38 -3.20
N GLN A 138 -0.96 25.31 -4.15
CA GLN A 138 -0.63 25.67 -5.56
C GLN A 138 -1.36 26.90 -6.11
N GLN A 139 -2.01 27.74 -5.29
CA GLN A 139 -2.65 28.96 -5.78
C GLN A 139 -2.14 30.29 -5.23
N ASN A 140 -1.00 30.34 -4.54
CA ASN A 140 -0.41 31.61 -4.12
C ASN A 140 1.01 31.79 -4.70
N GLY A 141 1.09 31.98 -6.01
CA GLY A 141 2.36 32.22 -6.68
C GLY A 141 2.19 32.90 -8.04
N GLN A 142 1.31 33.90 -8.15
CA GLN A 142 1.41 34.84 -9.27
C GLN A 142 1.94 36.17 -8.74
N PRO A 143 3.10 36.67 -9.20
CA PRO A 143 3.52 38.04 -8.95
C PRO A 143 2.69 38.98 -9.82
N GLN A 144 1.98 39.90 -9.17
CA GLN A 144 1.36 41.04 -9.81
C GLN A 144 2.47 41.86 -10.50
N LYS A 145 2.35 42.04 -11.81
CA LYS A 145 3.08 43.06 -12.53
C LYS A 145 2.45 44.41 -12.20
N GLU A 146 3.16 45.24 -11.47
CA GLU A 146 2.89 46.66 -11.40
C GLU A 146 3.15 47.31 -12.75
N GLU A 147 2.07 47.81 -13.35
CA GLU A 147 2.16 48.84 -14.40
C GLU A 147 2.50 50.17 -13.72
N THR A 148 3.74 50.59 -13.85
CA THR A 148 4.08 52.01 -13.64
C THR A 148 4.03 52.74 -14.97
N ASN A 149 2.93 53.45 -15.14
CA ASN A 149 2.81 54.58 -16.05
C ASN A 149 3.81 55.65 -15.65
N HIS A 150 4.70 56.06 -16.56
CA HIS A 150 5.29 57.38 -16.54
C HIS A 150 5.35 57.89 -17.97
N ALA A 151 4.38 58.78 -18.20
CA ALA A 151 4.48 59.77 -19.23
C ALA A 151 5.43 60.92 -18.72
N ASP A 152 6.24 61.42 -19.61
CA ASP A 152 6.58 62.84 -19.81
C ASP A 152 7.91 62.88 -20.59
N THR A 153 7.84 63.35 -21.75
CA THR A 153 7.94 64.74 -22.21
C THR A 153 9.36 65.18 -22.60
N VAL A 154 9.46 65.66 -23.86
CA VAL A 154 10.25 66.80 -24.37
C VAL A 154 11.71 66.49 -24.79
N ALA A 155 11.94 66.52 -26.06
CA ALA A 155 12.29 67.63 -26.95
C ALA A 155 13.82 67.84 -27.13
N CYS A 156 14.13 68.09 -28.39
CA CYS A 156 15.22 68.90 -28.94
C CYS A 156 16.63 68.27 -29.09
N GLY A 157 17.06 68.29 -30.30
CA GLY A 157 18.38 68.25 -30.81
C GLY A 157 18.47 67.66 -32.18
#